data_150dc34a1b411ce50fcbae359c207b1f
#
_entry.id   150dc34a1b411ce50fcbae359c207b1f
#
_cell.length_a   1.000
_cell.length_b   1.000
_cell.length_c   1.000
_cell.angle_alpha   90.00
_cell.angle_beta   90.00
_cell.angle_gamma   90.00
#
_symmetry.space_group_name_H-M   'P 1'
#
loop_
_entity.id
_entity.type
_entity.pdbx_description
1 polymer ?
#
loop_
_entity_poly.entity_id
_entity_poly.type
_entity_poly.pdbx_seq_one_letter_code
_entity_poly.pdbx_strand_id
1 'polypeptide(L)'
;VVLVGTVLDSPRDAGYAAENPRNLQELDFSMSKIDPTARVADGAVIGEGAEIGPFCIIGPHVTIGAGTKLLSHINVTAQTTIGENCTIYPFASLGTPPQSLSYKGELTRLTIGNGCTIRESVTMNAGTVAGGGITSVGDRGYFMNCAHVGHDCHVGNDVIFATSATLGGHCEIGDFVFMGGLSAVHQFTRIGSQVMVGGICGVRGDIIPFGLVNGQYAALEGLNIIGMKRRKFTKERVAAVRSFYQKLFHGPGVFAERLERVQPLANDDPAIAEILTFIAGAKHRALCLPEDSKSSS
;
A
#
# COMPACT_ATOMS: atom_id res chain seq x y z
N VAL A 1 -12.30 16.12 18.50
CA VAL A 1 -11.86 15.43 19.73
C VAL A 1 -10.82 14.39 19.29
N VAL A 2 -9.56 14.70 19.58
CA VAL A 2 -8.41 13.85 19.26
C VAL A 2 -8.36 12.74 20.30
N LEU A 3 -8.54 11.49 19.92
CA LEU A 3 -8.21 10.34 20.74
C LEU A 3 -6.80 9.86 20.37
N VAL A 4 -5.83 10.29 21.17
CA VAL A 4 -4.51 9.66 21.24
C VAL A 4 -4.66 8.38 22.04
N GLY A 5 -4.74 7.24 21.37
CA GLY A 5 -4.80 5.93 21.99
C GLY A 5 -3.43 5.47 22.45
N THR A 6 -3.25 5.38 23.74
CA THR A 6 -2.14 4.67 24.39
C THR A 6 -2.19 3.18 24.05
N VAL A 7 -1.04 2.64 23.70
CA VAL A 7 -0.81 1.21 23.47
C VAL A 7 -1.09 0.46 24.78
N LEU A 8 -2.08 -0.42 24.80
CA LEU A 8 -2.29 -1.37 25.89
C LEU A 8 -1.34 -2.56 25.72
N ASP A 9 -0.57 -2.83 26.74
CA ASP A 9 0.21 -4.05 26.93
C ASP A 9 -0.71 -5.29 26.94
N SER A 10 -0.25 -6.33 26.28
CA SER A 10 -0.88 -7.65 26.24
C SER A 10 -0.84 -8.31 27.62
N PRO A 11 -1.95 -8.82 28.17
CA PRO A 11 -1.90 -9.68 29.34
C PRO A 11 -1.45 -11.10 28.94
N ARG A 12 -0.46 -11.60 29.66
CA ARG A 12 -0.01 -12.99 29.65
C ARG A 12 -1.00 -13.85 30.46
N ASP A 13 -1.17 -15.08 29.93
CA ASP A 13 -1.52 -16.30 30.66
C ASP A 13 -2.88 -16.36 31.36
N ALA A 14 -3.86 -16.95 30.67
CA ALA A 14 -4.89 -17.76 31.31
C ALA A 14 -4.81 -19.17 30.74
N GLY A 15 -4.35 -20.11 31.57
CA GLY A 15 -4.24 -21.51 31.24
C GLY A 15 -5.61 -22.11 30.91
N TYR A 16 -5.72 -22.77 29.78
CA TYR A 16 -6.78 -23.71 29.45
C TYR A 16 -6.25 -25.13 29.56
N ALA A 17 -6.92 -25.91 30.38
CA ALA A 17 -6.63 -27.31 30.65
C ALA A 17 -6.69 -28.15 29.38
N ALA A 18 -5.74 -29.07 29.27
CA ALA A 18 -5.66 -30.06 28.21
C ALA A 18 -6.85 -31.02 28.28
N GLU A 19 -7.72 -31.03 27.28
CA GLU A 19 -8.62 -32.16 27.00
C GLU A 19 -8.09 -32.96 25.81
N ASN A 20 -7.73 -34.17 26.10
CA ASN A 20 -7.63 -35.46 25.41
C ASN A 20 -7.54 -35.45 23.86
N PRO A 21 -6.50 -36.06 23.27
CA PRO A 21 -6.32 -36.14 21.81
C PRO A 21 -7.26 -37.23 21.25
N ARG A 22 -8.41 -36.84 20.74
CA ARG A 22 -9.16 -37.69 19.80
C ARG A 22 -8.57 -37.50 18.41
N ASN A 23 -8.07 -38.59 17.87
CA ASN A 23 -7.79 -38.85 16.44
C ASN A 23 -7.59 -37.59 15.56
N LEU A 24 -6.37 -37.11 15.49
CA LEU A 24 -5.93 -36.36 14.33
C LEU A 24 -5.90 -37.35 13.16
N GLN A 25 -7.01 -37.47 12.43
CA GLN A 25 -6.92 -37.86 11.02
C GLN A 25 -5.91 -36.88 10.41
N GLU A 26 -4.90 -37.42 9.78
CA GLU A 26 -3.99 -36.62 8.94
C GLU A 26 -4.84 -35.76 8.03
N LEU A 27 -4.93 -34.49 8.34
CA LEU A 27 -5.56 -33.52 7.46
C LEU A 27 -4.63 -33.47 6.24
N ASP A 28 -5.12 -34.00 5.12
CA ASP A 28 -4.47 -33.87 3.82
C ASP A 28 -4.44 -32.37 3.45
N PHE A 29 -3.35 -31.71 3.80
CA PHE A 29 -3.12 -30.27 3.53
C PHE A 29 -2.81 -29.97 2.05
N SER A 30 -2.81 -30.99 1.19
CA SER A 30 -2.36 -30.86 -0.19
C SER A 30 -3.42 -30.36 -1.18
N MET A 31 -4.73 -30.46 -0.84
CA MET A 31 -5.79 -30.10 -1.76
C MET A 31 -6.40 -28.73 -1.47
N SER A 32 -6.65 -27.94 -2.52
CA SER A 32 -7.40 -26.69 -2.43
C SER A 32 -8.86 -26.98 -2.01
N LYS A 33 -9.46 -26.13 -1.15
CA LYS A 33 -10.85 -26.25 -0.71
C LYS A 33 -11.71 -25.23 -1.44
N ILE A 34 -12.65 -25.69 -2.26
CA ILE A 34 -13.58 -24.81 -3.00
C ILE A 34 -14.98 -25.08 -2.49
N ASP A 35 -15.64 -24.04 -1.96
CA ASP A 35 -17.04 -24.14 -1.53
C ASP A 35 -17.95 -24.41 -2.73
N PRO A 36 -18.95 -25.32 -2.62
CA PRO A 36 -19.84 -25.69 -3.72
C PRO A 36 -20.66 -24.52 -4.28
N THR A 37 -20.84 -23.44 -3.53
CA THR A 37 -21.55 -22.23 -3.99
C THR A 37 -20.61 -21.23 -4.70
N ALA A 38 -19.30 -21.43 -4.64
CA ALA A 38 -18.34 -20.61 -5.37
C ALA A 38 -18.42 -20.92 -6.88
N ARG A 39 -18.23 -19.90 -7.70
CA ARG A 39 -18.12 -20.03 -9.18
C ARG A 39 -16.69 -19.79 -9.59
N VAL A 40 -15.98 -20.86 -9.90
CA VAL A 40 -14.62 -20.82 -10.44
C VAL A 40 -14.71 -21.16 -11.92
N ALA A 41 -14.32 -20.21 -12.77
CA ALA A 41 -14.37 -20.40 -14.23
C ALA A 41 -13.27 -21.33 -14.71
N ASP A 42 -13.54 -22.05 -15.81
CA ASP A 42 -12.54 -22.84 -16.49
C ASP A 42 -11.35 -21.96 -16.91
N GLY A 43 -10.13 -22.45 -16.68
CA GLY A 43 -8.89 -21.69 -16.90
C GLY A 43 -8.36 -20.93 -15.70
N ALA A 44 -9.12 -20.80 -14.61
CA ALA A 44 -8.59 -20.30 -13.34
C ALA A 44 -7.59 -21.29 -12.72
N VAL A 45 -6.50 -20.78 -12.15
CA VAL A 45 -5.48 -21.58 -11.48
C VAL A 45 -5.59 -21.37 -9.96
N ILE A 46 -5.86 -22.42 -9.21
CA ILE A 46 -5.99 -22.39 -7.76
C ILE A 46 -4.82 -23.18 -7.16
N GLY A 47 -3.98 -22.49 -6.39
CA GLY A 47 -2.79 -23.03 -5.76
C GLY A 47 -3.08 -24.03 -4.65
N GLU A 48 -2.08 -24.83 -4.31
CA GLU A 48 -2.15 -25.85 -3.26
C GLU A 48 -2.56 -25.24 -1.91
N GLY A 49 -3.47 -25.88 -1.20
CA GLY A 49 -3.98 -25.42 0.10
C GLY A 49 -4.76 -24.10 0.08
N ALA A 50 -5.07 -23.54 -1.09
CA ALA A 50 -5.91 -22.35 -1.18
C ALA A 50 -7.37 -22.69 -0.82
N GLU A 51 -8.04 -21.72 -0.19
CA GLU A 51 -9.44 -21.86 0.24
C GLU A 51 -10.30 -20.83 -0.48
N ILE A 52 -11.32 -21.29 -1.22
CA ILE A 52 -12.30 -20.44 -1.91
C ILE A 52 -13.65 -20.63 -1.20
N GLY A 53 -14.04 -19.64 -0.41
CA GLY A 53 -15.26 -19.67 0.39
C GLY A 53 -16.53 -19.41 -0.42
N PRO A 54 -17.69 -19.43 0.26
CA PRO A 54 -19.01 -19.38 -0.38
C PRO A 54 -19.23 -18.10 -1.19
N PHE A 55 -19.96 -18.27 -2.31
CA PHE A 55 -20.38 -17.17 -3.20
C PHE A 55 -19.24 -16.34 -3.80
N CYS A 56 -18.01 -16.86 -3.82
CA CYS A 56 -16.90 -16.23 -4.55
C CYS A 56 -17.06 -16.45 -6.05
N ILE A 57 -16.66 -15.46 -6.86
CA ILE A 57 -16.65 -15.51 -8.33
C ILE A 57 -15.21 -15.31 -8.79
N ILE A 58 -14.66 -16.32 -9.46
CA ILE A 58 -13.27 -16.34 -9.95
C ILE A 58 -13.28 -16.45 -11.46
N GLY A 59 -12.73 -15.45 -12.13
CA GLY A 59 -12.67 -15.38 -13.61
C GLY A 59 -11.66 -16.35 -14.24
N PRO A 60 -11.74 -16.57 -15.58
CA PRO A 60 -10.98 -17.61 -16.28
C PRO A 60 -9.46 -17.34 -16.39
N HIS A 61 -9.02 -16.12 -16.17
CA HIS A 61 -7.59 -15.75 -16.26
C HIS A 61 -6.99 -15.40 -14.89
N VAL A 62 -7.65 -15.89 -13.81
CA VAL A 62 -7.24 -15.62 -12.43
C VAL A 62 -6.29 -16.71 -11.94
N THR A 63 -5.24 -16.30 -11.25
CA THR A 63 -4.35 -17.19 -10.51
C THR A 63 -4.39 -16.84 -9.03
N ILE A 64 -4.68 -17.82 -8.18
CA ILE A 64 -4.67 -17.73 -6.72
C ILE A 64 -3.48 -18.55 -6.20
N GLY A 65 -2.56 -17.93 -5.49
CA GLY A 65 -1.38 -18.57 -4.91
C GLY A 65 -1.70 -19.55 -3.78
N ALA A 66 -0.73 -20.40 -3.48
CA ALA A 66 -0.84 -21.42 -2.45
C ALA A 66 -1.17 -20.84 -1.06
N GLY A 67 -1.99 -21.52 -0.28
CA GLY A 67 -2.39 -21.14 1.06
C GLY A 67 -3.23 -19.85 1.17
N THR A 68 -3.60 -19.24 0.04
CA THR A 68 -4.43 -18.02 0.02
C THR A 68 -5.89 -18.34 0.31
N LYS A 69 -6.52 -17.50 1.13
CA LYS A 69 -7.92 -17.67 1.59
C LYS A 69 -8.80 -16.54 1.09
N LEU A 70 -9.83 -16.89 0.33
CA LEU A 70 -10.94 -16.04 -0.04
C LEU A 70 -12.14 -16.40 0.82
N LEU A 71 -12.57 -15.49 1.73
CA LEU A 71 -13.59 -15.88 2.74
C LEU A 71 -14.99 -16.08 2.16
N SER A 72 -15.61 -15.04 1.63
CA SER A 72 -16.92 -15.18 0.95
C SER A 72 -17.27 -13.95 0.10
N HIS A 73 -18.17 -14.11 -0.89
CA HIS A 73 -18.70 -13.00 -1.70
C HIS A 73 -17.62 -12.13 -2.33
N ILE A 74 -16.53 -12.73 -2.76
CA ILE A 74 -15.39 -12.03 -3.35
C ILE A 74 -15.47 -12.19 -4.87
N ASN A 75 -15.21 -11.09 -5.60
CA ASN A 75 -15.14 -11.09 -7.04
C ASN A 75 -13.70 -10.86 -7.50
N VAL A 76 -13.13 -11.82 -8.25
CA VAL A 76 -11.79 -11.70 -8.85
C VAL A 76 -11.89 -11.91 -10.34
N THR A 77 -11.49 -10.90 -11.13
CA THR A 77 -11.67 -10.88 -12.60
C THR A 77 -10.42 -10.45 -13.34
N ALA A 78 -10.51 -10.19 -14.63
CA ALA A 78 -9.40 -9.85 -15.54
C ALA A 78 -8.25 -10.87 -15.47
N GLN A 79 -7.04 -10.48 -15.84
CA GLN A 79 -5.81 -11.25 -15.61
C GLN A 79 -5.26 -10.93 -14.21
N THR A 80 -5.95 -11.41 -13.17
CA THR A 80 -5.54 -11.14 -11.78
C THR A 80 -4.71 -12.28 -11.22
N THR A 81 -3.53 -11.95 -10.71
CA THR A 81 -2.69 -12.87 -9.93
C THR A 81 -2.67 -12.41 -8.49
N ILE A 82 -3.08 -13.28 -7.56
CA ILE A 82 -2.95 -13.10 -6.11
C ILE A 82 -1.86 -14.07 -5.65
N GLY A 83 -0.87 -13.57 -4.93
CA GLY A 83 0.24 -14.36 -4.40
C GLY A 83 -0.17 -15.35 -3.32
N GLU A 84 0.82 -15.90 -2.65
CA GLU A 84 0.66 -16.94 -1.63
C GLU A 84 0.29 -16.36 -0.26
N ASN A 85 -0.40 -17.16 0.56
CA ASN A 85 -0.70 -16.86 1.96
C ASN A 85 -1.43 -15.52 2.18
N CYS A 86 -2.22 -15.08 1.22
CA CYS A 86 -3.08 -13.91 1.33
C CYS A 86 -4.39 -14.25 2.04
N THR A 87 -5.01 -13.26 2.67
CA THR A 87 -6.36 -13.38 3.24
C THR A 87 -7.25 -12.27 2.69
N ILE A 88 -8.30 -12.66 1.98
CA ILE A 88 -9.24 -11.74 1.33
C ILE A 88 -10.59 -11.84 2.04
N TYR A 89 -11.09 -10.71 2.48
CA TYR A 89 -12.33 -10.59 3.25
C TYR A 89 -13.55 -10.32 2.36
N PRO A 90 -14.75 -10.53 2.87
CA PRO A 90 -15.98 -10.46 2.08
C PRO A 90 -16.17 -9.13 1.31
N PHE A 91 -16.79 -9.24 0.14
CA PHE A 91 -17.14 -8.14 -0.75
C PHE A 91 -15.95 -7.41 -1.39
N ALA A 92 -14.74 -7.92 -1.27
CA ALA A 92 -13.61 -7.39 -2.04
C ALA A 92 -13.83 -7.64 -3.55
N SER A 93 -13.46 -6.64 -4.37
CA SER A 93 -13.54 -6.70 -5.83
C SER A 93 -12.16 -6.42 -6.43
N LEU A 94 -11.54 -7.46 -6.98
CA LEU A 94 -10.15 -7.44 -7.42
C LEU A 94 -10.05 -7.68 -8.92
N GLY A 95 -9.30 -6.82 -9.63
CA GLY A 95 -9.12 -6.91 -11.08
C GLY A 95 -10.35 -6.45 -11.88
N THR A 96 -11.27 -5.71 -11.28
CA THR A 96 -12.39 -5.13 -12.02
C THR A 96 -11.91 -4.13 -13.06
N PRO A 97 -12.69 -3.88 -14.13
CA PRO A 97 -12.34 -2.91 -15.16
C PRO A 97 -11.88 -1.58 -14.57
N PRO A 98 -10.86 -0.94 -15.18
CA PRO A 98 -10.40 0.37 -14.72
C PRO A 98 -11.52 1.41 -14.81
N GLN A 99 -11.61 2.27 -13.81
CA GLN A 99 -12.56 3.39 -13.80
C GLN A 99 -12.04 4.51 -14.70
N SER A 100 -11.95 4.23 -15.99
CA SER A 100 -11.44 5.15 -17.02
C SER A 100 -12.40 5.18 -18.20
N LEU A 101 -12.79 6.38 -18.65
CA LEU A 101 -13.68 6.57 -19.80
C LEU A 101 -13.05 6.08 -21.12
N SER A 102 -11.74 5.95 -21.19
CA SER A 102 -11.02 5.46 -22.36
C SER A 102 -10.97 3.94 -22.46
N TYR A 103 -11.31 3.21 -21.39
CA TYR A 103 -11.29 1.75 -21.38
C TYR A 103 -12.40 1.18 -22.26
N LYS A 104 -12.05 0.22 -23.14
CA LYS A 104 -12.96 -0.39 -24.12
C LYS A 104 -13.09 -1.90 -23.98
N GLY A 105 -12.71 -2.46 -22.83
CA GLY A 105 -12.78 -3.89 -22.58
C GLY A 105 -11.48 -4.64 -22.84
N GLU A 106 -10.37 -3.95 -22.94
CA GLU A 106 -9.06 -4.56 -23.16
C GLU A 106 -8.66 -5.46 -21.99
N LEU A 107 -7.97 -6.55 -22.30
CA LEU A 107 -7.49 -7.48 -21.27
C LEU A 107 -6.23 -6.93 -20.59
N THR A 108 -6.40 -6.42 -19.38
CA THR A 108 -5.33 -5.85 -18.57
C THR A 108 -5.20 -6.58 -17.24
N ARG A 109 -4.19 -6.27 -16.45
CA ARG A 109 -3.75 -7.08 -15.32
C ARG A 109 -3.82 -6.36 -13.99
N LEU A 110 -4.06 -7.18 -12.93
CA LEU A 110 -3.78 -6.83 -11.54
C LEU A 110 -2.84 -7.90 -10.96
N THR A 111 -1.78 -7.48 -10.28
CA THR A 111 -0.92 -8.40 -9.53
C THR A 111 -0.90 -7.99 -8.06
N ILE A 112 -1.07 -8.95 -7.16
CA ILE A 112 -1.00 -8.78 -5.71
C ILE A 112 0.04 -9.77 -5.20
N GLY A 113 1.01 -9.27 -4.44
CA GLY A 113 2.08 -10.06 -3.86
C GLY A 113 1.62 -11.00 -2.75
N ASN A 114 2.58 -11.57 -2.05
CA ASN A 114 2.37 -12.59 -1.02
C ASN A 114 2.00 -11.98 0.34
N GLY A 115 1.28 -12.73 1.17
CA GLY A 115 1.00 -12.39 2.56
C GLY A 115 0.15 -11.14 2.76
N CYS A 116 -0.59 -10.70 1.75
CA CYS A 116 -1.45 -9.53 1.84
C CYS A 116 -2.74 -9.84 2.60
N THR A 117 -3.20 -8.87 3.38
CA THR A 117 -4.53 -8.89 4.00
C THR A 117 -5.39 -7.82 3.36
N ILE A 118 -6.49 -8.23 2.72
CA ILE A 118 -7.41 -7.35 1.99
C ILE A 118 -8.76 -7.46 2.67
N ARG A 119 -9.13 -6.39 3.40
CA ARG A 119 -10.34 -6.36 4.21
C ARG A 119 -11.60 -6.12 3.37
N GLU A 120 -12.72 -6.04 4.06
CA GLU A 120 -14.07 -6.00 3.47
C GLU A 120 -14.23 -4.83 2.51
N SER A 121 -14.87 -5.09 1.38
CA SER A 121 -15.21 -4.08 0.37
C SER A 121 -14.02 -3.31 -0.22
N VAL A 122 -12.81 -3.83 -0.10
CA VAL A 122 -11.66 -3.26 -0.81
C VAL A 122 -11.84 -3.45 -2.31
N THR A 123 -11.47 -2.43 -3.07
CA THR A 123 -11.49 -2.50 -4.54
C THR A 123 -10.12 -2.22 -5.12
N MET A 124 -9.69 -3.03 -6.11
CA MET A 124 -8.46 -2.82 -6.86
C MET A 124 -8.76 -3.02 -8.34
N ASN A 125 -8.52 -2.00 -9.16
CA ASN A 125 -8.77 -2.10 -10.60
C ASN A 125 -7.58 -2.70 -11.35
N ALA A 126 -7.85 -3.37 -12.46
CA ALA A 126 -6.82 -3.70 -13.44
C ALA A 126 -6.24 -2.44 -14.09
N GLY A 127 -5.09 -2.54 -14.75
CA GLY A 127 -4.47 -1.44 -15.46
C GLY A 127 -5.23 -1.03 -16.74
N THR A 128 -4.74 0.02 -17.40
CA THR A 128 -5.18 0.43 -18.76
C THR A 128 -4.06 0.20 -19.75
N VAL A 129 -4.38 -0.02 -21.03
CA VAL A 129 -3.36 -0.15 -22.09
C VAL A 129 -2.46 1.09 -22.13
N ALA A 130 -3.03 2.28 -21.99
CA ALA A 130 -2.30 3.54 -21.98
C ALA A 130 -1.34 3.67 -20.79
N GLY A 131 -1.66 3.05 -19.65
CA GLY A 131 -0.84 3.06 -18.43
C GLY A 131 0.15 1.89 -18.31
N GLY A 132 0.29 1.07 -19.37
CA GLY A 132 1.19 -0.08 -19.37
C GLY A 132 0.50 -1.42 -19.08
N GLY A 133 -0.81 -1.43 -18.92
CA GLY A 133 -1.63 -2.65 -18.82
C GLY A 133 -1.61 -3.36 -17.47
N ILE A 134 -1.05 -2.75 -16.43
CA ILE A 134 -0.90 -3.40 -15.13
C ILE A 134 -1.10 -2.44 -13.94
N THR A 135 -1.85 -2.92 -12.95
CA THR A 135 -1.84 -2.41 -11.59
C THR A 135 -1.11 -3.44 -10.71
N SER A 136 -0.22 -3.00 -9.84
CA SER A 136 0.57 -3.91 -9.00
C SER A 136 0.57 -3.51 -7.53
N VAL A 137 0.50 -4.51 -6.67
CA VAL A 137 0.64 -4.41 -5.22
C VAL A 137 1.71 -5.40 -4.79
N GLY A 138 2.67 -4.94 -3.98
CA GLY A 138 3.74 -5.75 -3.42
C GLY A 138 3.28 -6.69 -2.31
N ASP A 139 4.25 -7.24 -1.60
CA ASP A 139 4.04 -8.22 -0.53
C ASP A 139 3.60 -7.59 0.79
N ARG A 140 2.90 -8.35 1.63
CA ARG A 140 2.55 -8.04 3.02
C ARG A 140 1.77 -6.73 3.20
N GLY A 141 1.05 -6.31 2.16
CA GLY A 141 0.17 -5.16 2.23
C GLY A 141 -1.05 -5.43 3.14
N TYR A 142 -1.44 -4.44 3.95
CA TYR A 142 -2.64 -4.48 4.77
C TYR A 142 -3.62 -3.38 4.34
N PHE A 143 -4.70 -3.79 3.69
CA PHE A 143 -5.74 -2.89 3.17
C PHE A 143 -6.98 -3.01 4.03
N MET A 144 -7.28 -1.99 4.84
CA MET A 144 -8.47 -1.96 5.68
C MET A 144 -9.72 -1.76 4.82
N ASN A 145 -10.88 -1.95 5.43
CA ASN A 145 -12.17 -1.92 4.74
C ASN A 145 -12.37 -0.67 3.87
N CYS A 146 -12.99 -0.87 2.72
CA CYS A 146 -13.29 0.18 1.74
C CYS A 146 -12.06 0.91 1.17
N ALA A 147 -10.83 0.43 1.37
CA ALA A 147 -9.67 1.00 0.70
C ALA A 147 -9.75 0.76 -0.82
N HIS A 148 -9.18 1.68 -1.59
CA HIS A 148 -9.22 1.61 -3.05
C HIS A 148 -7.85 1.81 -3.69
N VAL A 149 -7.50 0.94 -4.64
CA VAL A 149 -6.34 1.08 -5.52
C VAL A 149 -6.83 1.28 -6.95
N GLY A 150 -6.63 2.48 -7.48
CA GLY A 150 -6.99 2.83 -8.85
C GLY A 150 -6.13 2.11 -9.89
N HIS A 151 -6.55 2.17 -11.15
CA HIS A 151 -5.86 1.56 -12.28
C HIS A 151 -4.42 2.11 -12.45
N ASP A 152 -3.52 1.28 -12.96
CA ASP A 152 -2.13 1.65 -13.26
C ASP A 152 -1.32 2.14 -12.04
N CYS A 153 -1.78 1.84 -10.83
CA CYS A 153 -1.02 2.10 -9.62
C CYS A 153 0.06 1.04 -9.40
N HIS A 154 1.22 1.47 -8.88
CA HIS A 154 2.28 0.60 -8.43
C HIS A 154 2.49 0.82 -6.93
N VAL A 155 2.12 -0.17 -6.12
CA VAL A 155 2.16 -0.12 -4.65
C VAL A 155 3.25 -1.05 -4.15
N GLY A 156 4.14 -0.55 -3.31
CA GLY A 156 5.26 -1.30 -2.74
C GLY A 156 4.85 -2.31 -1.67
N ASN A 157 5.85 -2.80 -0.94
CA ASN A 157 5.71 -3.82 0.09
C ASN A 157 5.37 -3.22 1.46
N ASP A 158 4.81 -4.04 2.35
CA ASP A 158 4.58 -3.68 3.76
C ASP A 158 3.76 -2.39 3.96
N VAL A 159 2.90 -2.06 3.01
CA VAL A 159 2.04 -0.87 3.08
C VAL A 159 0.83 -1.11 3.98
N ILE A 160 0.33 -0.04 4.59
CA ILE A 160 -0.92 -0.06 5.36
C ILE A 160 -1.84 1.03 4.81
N PHE A 161 -2.99 0.63 4.31
CA PHE A 161 -4.07 1.53 3.90
C PHE A 161 -5.18 1.44 4.94
N ALA A 162 -5.34 2.49 5.73
CA ALA A 162 -6.42 2.55 6.70
C ALA A 162 -7.79 2.65 5.99
N THR A 163 -8.87 2.53 6.77
CA THR A 163 -10.25 2.54 6.26
C THR A 163 -10.49 3.66 5.26
N SER A 164 -11.01 3.30 4.08
CA SER A 164 -11.36 4.22 2.98
C SER A 164 -10.17 5.05 2.43
N ALA A 165 -8.94 4.65 2.67
CA ALA A 165 -7.79 5.27 2.01
C ALA A 165 -7.82 4.94 0.51
N THR A 166 -7.64 5.96 -0.35
CA THR A 166 -7.93 5.86 -1.78
C THR A 166 -6.79 6.37 -2.63
N LEU A 167 -6.41 5.62 -3.66
CA LEU A 167 -5.52 6.06 -4.73
C LEU A 167 -6.30 6.34 -6.01
N GLY A 168 -6.09 7.51 -6.60
CA GLY A 168 -6.41 7.74 -8.01
C GLY A 168 -5.49 6.93 -8.92
N GLY A 169 -5.78 6.89 -10.22
CA GLY A 169 -4.97 6.12 -11.17
C GLY A 169 -3.51 6.58 -11.28
N HIS A 170 -2.61 5.68 -11.72
CA HIS A 170 -1.20 5.97 -12.00
C HIS A 170 -0.38 6.46 -10.80
N CYS A 171 -0.74 6.12 -9.57
CA CYS A 171 0.05 6.45 -8.39
C CYS A 171 1.21 5.47 -8.20
N GLU A 172 2.37 5.98 -7.79
CA GLU A 172 3.54 5.18 -7.40
C GLU A 172 3.72 5.31 -5.88
N ILE A 173 3.59 4.20 -5.16
CA ILE A 173 3.66 4.16 -3.69
C ILE A 173 4.83 3.29 -3.26
N GLY A 174 5.77 3.86 -2.52
CA GLY A 174 6.94 3.14 -2.01
C GLY A 174 6.61 2.15 -0.89
N ASP A 175 7.65 1.44 -0.44
CA ASP A 175 7.53 0.47 0.64
C ASP A 175 7.21 1.13 1.98
N PHE A 176 6.52 0.39 2.86
CA PHE A 176 6.23 0.81 4.23
C PHE A 176 5.42 2.12 4.34
N VAL A 177 4.69 2.51 3.32
CA VAL A 177 3.81 3.67 3.37
C VAL A 177 2.60 3.37 4.25
N PHE A 178 2.25 4.32 5.11
CA PHE A 178 1.01 4.31 5.87
C PHE A 178 0.07 5.39 5.33
N MET A 179 -1.10 4.97 4.85
CA MET A 179 -2.18 5.86 4.42
C MET A 179 -3.22 5.96 5.53
N GLY A 180 -3.41 7.14 6.11
CA GLY A 180 -4.43 7.40 7.12
C GLY A 180 -5.85 7.21 6.60
N GLY A 181 -6.79 6.96 7.50
CA GLY A 181 -8.20 6.75 7.12
C GLY A 181 -8.78 7.94 6.38
N LEU A 182 -9.62 7.68 5.36
CA LEU A 182 -10.24 8.70 4.52
C LEU A 182 -9.23 9.61 3.79
N SER A 183 -7.96 9.21 3.69
CA SER A 183 -6.99 9.92 2.87
C SER A 183 -7.19 9.61 1.39
N ALA A 184 -6.93 10.59 0.52
CA ALA A 184 -7.08 10.42 -0.92
C ALA A 184 -5.85 10.96 -1.65
N VAL A 185 -5.33 10.19 -2.60
CA VAL A 185 -4.16 10.56 -3.41
C VAL A 185 -4.61 10.86 -4.83
N HIS A 186 -4.25 12.04 -5.32
CA HIS A 186 -4.56 12.44 -6.68
C HIS A 186 -3.76 11.59 -7.68
N GLN A 187 -4.36 11.31 -8.84
CA GLN A 187 -3.71 10.53 -9.90
C GLN A 187 -2.31 11.07 -10.27
N PHE A 188 -1.41 10.18 -10.69
CA PHE A 188 -0.03 10.46 -11.07
C PHE A 188 0.86 10.98 -9.93
N THR A 189 0.46 10.82 -8.68
CA THR A 189 1.26 11.22 -7.52
C THR A 189 2.20 10.08 -7.11
N ARG A 190 3.42 10.44 -6.73
CA ARG A 190 4.40 9.52 -6.15
C ARG A 190 4.52 9.75 -4.65
N ILE A 191 4.49 8.68 -3.90
CA ILE A 191 4.72 8.68 -2.45
C ILE A 191 5.95 7.83 -2.17
N GLY A 192 7.02 8.44 -1.66
CA GLY A 192 8.26 7.75 -1.33
C GLY A 192 8.10 6.73 -0.20
N SER A 193 9.11 5.87 -0.02
CA SER A 193 9.07 4.84 1.01
C SER A 193 8.96 5.42 2.41
N GLN A 194 8.31 4.68 3.31
CA GLN A 194 8.18 5.00 4.73
C GLN A 194 7.43 6.30 5.04
N VAL A 195 6.67 6.83 4.09
CA VAL A 195 5.83 8.01 4.28
C VAL A 195 4.68 7.69 5.23
N MET A 196 4.32 8.69 6.05
CA MET A 196 3.09 8.71 6.85
C MET A 196 2.16 9.78 6.28
N VAL A 197 1.01 9.36 5.78
CA VAL A 197 -0.09 10.25 5.39
C VAL A 197 -1.13 10.28 6.49
N GLY A 198 -1.46 11.46 7.00
CA GLY A 198 -2.48 11.66 8.03
C GLY A 198 -3.88 11.26 7.55
N GLY A 199 -4.79 11.09 8.49
CA GLY A 199 -6.21 10.84 8.15
C GLY A 199 -6.88 12.08 7.54
N ILE A 200 -7.90 11.86 6.68
CA ILE A 200 -8.66 12.93 6.01
C ILE A 200 -7.77 13.85 5.17
N CYS A 201 -6.65 13.35 4.69
CA CYS A 201 -5.62 14.10 4.00
C CYS A 201 -5.74 13.95 2.47
N GLY A 202 -5.86 15.07 1.76
CA GLY A 202 -5.88 15.11 0.29
C GLY A 202 -4.50 15.38 -0.29
N VAL A 203 -3.86 14.35 -0.84
CA VAL A 203 -2.50 14.42 -1.41
C VAL A 203 -2.58 14.81 -2.89
N ARG A 204 -1.98 15.94 -3.27
CA ARG A 204 -1.95 16.45 -4.65
C ARG A 204 -0.56 16.54 -5.26
N GLY A 205 0.49 16.42 -4.45
CA GLY A 205 1.89 16.50 -4.86
C GLY A 205 2.70 15.32 -4.39
N ASP A 206 3.86 15.13 -5.00
CA ASP A 206 4.78 14.06 -4.65
C ASP A 206 5.32 14.22 -3.23
N ILE A 207 5.35 13.14 -2.47
CA ILE A 207 5.83 13.15 -1.08
C ILE A 207 7.18 12.45 -1.02
N ILE A 208 8.20 13.15 -0.55
CA ILE A 208 9.55 12.59 -0.40
C ILE A 208 9.55 11.36 0.52
N PRO A 209 10.48 10.40 0.33
CA PRO A 209 10.69 9.31 1.27
C PRO A 209 10.83 9.80 2.71
N PHE A 210 10.33 9.01 3.64
CA PHE A 210 10.30 9.30 5.09
C PHE A 210 9.45 10.52 5.48
N GLY A 211 8.71 11.14 4.56
CA GLY A 211 7.90 12.31 4.83
C GLY A 211 6.72 12.01 5.77
N LEU A 212 6.31 13.03 6.52
CA LEU A 212 5.06 13.08 7.28
C LEU A 212 4.22 14.20 6.69
N VAL A 213 3.03 13.88 6.18
CA VAL A 213 2.09 14.87 5.65
C VAL A 213 0.76 14.80 6.38
N ASN A 214 0.14 15.97 6.53
CA ASN A 214 -1.13 16.11 7.21
C ASN A 214 -1.93 17.29 6.63
N GLY A 215 -3.15 17.50 7.13
CA GLY A 215 -4.04 18.58 6.73
C GLY A 215 -4.99 18.23 5.60
N GLN A 216 -6.03 19.03 5.41
CA GLN A 216 -7.04 18.83 4.37
C GLN A 216 -6.42 18.79 2.96
N TYR A 217 -5.44 19.63 2.72
CA TYR A 217 -4.53 19.57 1.58
C TYR A 217 -3.13 19.28 2.09
N ALA A 218 -2.61 18.12 1.79
CA ALA A 218 -1.35 17.63 2.32
C ALA A 218 -0.26 18.70 2.34
N ALA A 219 0.27 18.98 3.52
CA ALA A 219 1.47 19.78 3.75
C ALA A 219 2.55 18.88 4.36
N LEU A 220 3.80 19.09 3.98
CA LEU A 220 4.92 18.35 4.51
C LEU A 220 5.29 18.92 5.90
N GLU A 221 4.82 18.26 6.97
CA GLU A 221 5.07 18.69 8.34
C GLU A 221 6.46 18.29 8.88
N GLY A 222 7.13 17.39 8.17
CA GLY A 222 8.45 16.91 8.56
C GLY A 222 8.73 15.48 8.13
N LEU A 223 9.45 14.75 8.97
CA LEU A 223 9.82 13.36 8.75
C LEU A 223 9.05 12.42 9.67
N ASN A 224 8.70 11.23 9.17
CA ASN A 224 8.12 10.13 9.92
C ASN A 224 9.15 9.49 10.88
N ILE A 225 9.57 10.25 11.89
CA ILE A 225 10.58 9.82 12.87
C ILE A 225 10.18 8.53 13.59
N ILE A 226 8.89 8.35 13.85
CA ILE A 226 8.37 7.14 14.50
C ILE A 226 8.57 5.93 13.58
N GLY A 227 8.25 6.06 12.31
CA GLY A 227 8.47 5.03 11.30
C GLY A 227 9.96 4.67 11.15
N MET A 228 10.83 5.67 11.06
CA MET A 228 12.28 5.46 11.01
C MET A 228 12.80 4.66 12.21
N LYS A 229 12.39 5.04 13.44
CA LYS A 229 12.77 4.33 14.68
C LYS A 229 12.26 2.88 14.71
N ARG A 230 11.01 2.62 14.29
CA ARG A 230 10.45 1.28 14.18
C ARG A 230 11.26 0.39 13.23
N ARG A 231 11.87 0.99 12.21
CA ARG A 231 12.77 0.30 11.24
C ARG A 231 14.24 0.38 11.63
N LYS A 232 14.51 0.58 12.94
CA LYS A 232 15.84 0.48 13.55
C LYS A 232 16.86 1.49 13.03
N PHE A 233 16.43 2.65 12.55
CA PHE A 233 17.34 3.78 12.33
C PHE A 233 17.97 4.19 13.65
N THR A 234 19.28 4.32 13.68
CA THR A 234 19.98 4.79 14.88
C THR A 234 19.65 6.27 15.15
N LYS A 235 19.93 6.76 16.35
CA LYS A 235 19.69 8.16 16.70
C LYS A 235 20.50 9.09 15.81
N GLU A 236 21.73 8.70 15.48
CA GLU A 236 22.68 9.44 14.63
C GLU A 236 22.14 9.54 13.20
N ARG A 237 21.66 8.42 12.62
CA ARG A 237 21.04 8.43 11.29
C ARG A 237 19.79 9.30 11.23
N VAL A 238 18.90 9.19 12.22
CA VAL A 238 17.71 10.05 12.29
C VAL A 238 18.12 11.52 12.38
N ALA A 239 19.16 11.87 13.16
CA ALA A 239 19.66 13.23 13.27
C ALA A 239 20.25 13.73 11.93
N ALA A 240 21.00 12.90 11.22
CA ALA A 240 21.57 13.23 9.91
C ALA A 240 20.46 13.54 8.87
N VAL A 241 19.47 12.65 8.72
CA VAL A 241 18.36 12.85 7.77
C VAL A 241 17.52 14.08 8.19
N ARG A 242 17.31 14.32 9.48
CA ARG A 242 16.63 15.52 9.96
C ARG A 242 17.42 16.81 9.67
N SER A 243 18.73 16.79 9.84
CA SER A 243 19.59 17.93 9.47
C SER A 243 19.54 18.21 7.98
N PHE A 244 19.59 17.16 7.14
CA PHE A 244 19.40 17.28 5.70
C PHE A 244 18.04 17.90 5.35
N TYR A 245 16.94 17.39 5.95
CA TYR A 245 15.59 17.94 5.76
C TYR A 245 15.52 19.44 6.08
N GLN A 246 16.08 19.85 7.21
CA GLN A 246 16.12 21.26 7.60
C GLN A 246 16.88 22.14 6.59
N LYS A 247 18.04 21.67 6.12
CA LYS A 247 18.84 22.40 5.11
C LYS A 247 18.07 22.52 3.78
N LEU A 248 17.35 21.46 3.37
CA LEU A 248 16.64 21.45 2.08
C LEU A 248 15.35 22.30 2.13
N PHE A 249 14.53 22.16 3.16
CA PHE A 249 13.20 22.77 3.19
C PHE A 249 13.14 24.10 3.93
N HIS A 250 14.03 24.35 4.88
CA HIS A 250 14.01 25.55 5.74
C HIS A 250 15.32 26.34 5.70
N GLY A 251 16.28 25.96 4.85
CA GLY A 251 17.52 26.71 4.66
C GLY A 251 17.31 28.04 3.90
N PRO A 252 18.30 28.94 3.90
CA PRO A 252 18.25 30.20 3.15
C PRO A 252 18.32 30.00 1.64
N GLY A 253 17.75 30.92 0.86
CA GLY A 253 17.72 30.90 -0.61
C GLY A 253 16.52 30.14 -1.18
N VAL A 254 16.43 30.09 -2.51
CA VAL A 254 15.36 29.36 -3.22
C VAL A 254 15.59 27.84 -3.18
N PHE A 255 14.53 27.06 -3.43
CA PHE A 255 14.59 25.60 -3.32
C PHE A 255 15.69 24.98 -4.22
N ALA A 256 15.87 25.46 -5.45
CA ALA A 256 16.89 24.95 -6.35
C ALA A 256 18.31 25.11 -5.80
N GLU A 257 18.65 26.28 -5.25
CA GLU A 257 19.95 26.54 -4.61
C GLU A 257 20.17 25.66 -3.38
N ARG A 258 19.11 25.45 -2.60
CA ARG A 258 19.17 24.55 -1.44
C ARG A 258 19.40 23.12 -1.87
N LEU A 259 18.72 22.68 -2.93
CA LEU A 259 18.87 21.34 -3.49
C LEU A 259 20.31 21.10 -3.97
N GLU A 260 20.92 22.04 -4.71
CA GLU A 260 22.32 21.96 -5.13
C GLU A 260 23.28 21.84 -3.93
N ARG A 261 23.08 22.66 -2.89
CA ARG A 261 23.92 22.64 -1.67
C ARG A 261 23.86 21.33 -0.91
N VAL A 262 22.75 20.61 -0.93
CA VAL A 262 22.60 19.35 -0.20
C VAL A 262 22.95 18.12 -1.03
N GLN A 263 23.16 18.23 -2.34
CA GLN A 263 23.54 17.11 -3.22
C GLN A 263 24.75 16.29 -2.70
N PRO A 264 25.84 16.90 -2.22
CA PRO A 264 26.99 16.12 -1.71
C PRO A 264 26.66 15.23 -0.51
N LEU A 265 25.61 15.56 0.25
CA LEU A 265 25.19 14.78 1.43
C LEU A 265 24.56 13.43 1.06
N ALA A 266 24.32 13.16 -0.22
CA ALA A 266 23.89 11.84 -0.70
C ALA A 266 24.82 10.70 -0.29
N ASN A 267 26.11 11.01 -0.14
CA ASN A 267 27.13 10.03 0.25
C ASN A 267 27.16 9.73 1.76
N ASP A 268 26.48 10.55 2.56
CA ASP A 268 26.56 10.45 4.02
C ASP A 268 25.60 9.38 4.58
N ASP A 269 24.43 9.19 3.93
CA ASP A 269 23.43 8.20 4.36
C ASP A 269 22.54 7.75 3.18
N PRO A 270 22.27 6.45 3.03
CA PRO A 270 21.40 5.92 1.97
C PRO A 270 19.99 6.55 1.96
N ALA A 271 19.45 6.96 3.10
CA ALA A 271 18.14 7.62 3.16
C ALA A 271 18.17 9.02 2.53
N ILE A 272 19.28 9.74 2.67
CA ILE A 272 19.48 11.03 1.99
C ILE A 272 19.58 10.82 0.48
N ALA A 273 20.35 9.81 0.06
CA ALA A 273 20.45 9.44 -1.36
C ALA A 273 19.08 9.08 -1.95
N GLU A 274 18.26 8.32 -1.21
CA GLU A 274 16.90 7.95 -1.63
C GLU A 274 16.02 9.19 -1.83
N ILE A 275 16.04 10.15 -0.89
CA ILE A 275 15.27 11.40 -1.02
C ILE A 275 15.72 12.19 -2.25
N LEU A 276 17.01 12.35 -2.45
CA LEU A 276 17.55 13.11 -3.59
C LEU A 276 17.22 12.43 -4.92
N THR A 277 17.33 11.11 -5.01
CA THR A 277 16.94 10.32 -6.18
C THR A 277 15.45 10.48 -6.48
N PHE A 278 14.61 10.43 -5.45
CA PHE A 278 13.16 10.63 -5.58
C PHE A 278 12.84 12.03 -6.14
N ILE A 279 13.49 13.07 -5.65
CA ILE A 279 13.31 14.45 -6.11
C ILE A 279 13.77 14.59 -7.58
N ALA A 280 14.94 14.04 -7.92
CA ALA A 280 15.46 14.08 -9.29
C ALA A 280 14.57 13.35 -10.30
N GLY A 281 13.86 12.32 -9.88
CA GLY A 281 12.91 11.55 -10.68
C GLY A 281 11.53 12.19 -10.82
N ALA A 282 11.33 13.47 -10.48
CA ALA A 282 10.03 14.14 -10.61
C ALA A 282 9.49 14.09 -12.05
N LYS A 283 8.22 13.72 -12.22
CA LYS A 283 7.60 13.51 -13.54
C LYS A 283 6.39 14.43 -13.77
N HIS A 284 5.33 14.21 -13.02
CA HIS A 284 4.00 14.76 -13.31
C HIS A 284 3.49 15.73 -12.27
N ARG A 285 3.99 15.63 -11.02
CA ARG A 285 3.49 16.41 -9.89
C ARG A 285 4.61 17.20 -9.25
N ALA A 286 4.26 18.41 -8.77
CA ALA A 286 5.14 19.16 -7.89
C ALA A 286 5.32 18.45 -6.57
N LEU A 287 6.41 18.71 -5.86
CA LEU A 287 6.61 18.22 -4.51
C LEU A 287 5.58 18.82 -3.54
N CYS A 288 5.13 18.00 -2.60
CA CYS A 288 4.46 18.47 -1.41
C CYS A 288 5.49 19.22 -0.53
N LEU A 289 5.23 20.48 -0.24
CA LEU A 289 6.13 21.36 0.50
C LEU A 289 5.56 21.70 1.88
N PRO A 290 6.37 22.14 2.85
CA PRO A 290 5.90 22.75 4.10
C PRO A 290 5.01 23.97 3.83
N GLU A 291 4.02 24.23 4.71
CA GLU A 291 3.09 25.37 4.54
C GLU A 291 3.81 26.71 4.42
N ASP A 292 4.80 26.95 5.27
CA ASP A 292 5.56 28.20 5.32
C ASP A 292 6.34 28.49 4.00
N SER A 293 6.61 27.48 3.20
CA SER A 293 7.32 27.65 1.91
C SER A 293 6.41 28.04 0.75
N LYS A 294 5.08 28.00 0.94
CA LYS A 294 4.09 28.36 -0.10
C LYS A 294 3.86 29.87 -0.21
N SER A 295 4.32 30.67 0.76
CA SER A 295 4.14 32.12 0.81
C SER A 295 5.24 32.93 0.11
N SER A 296 6.26 32.29 -0.44
CA SER A 296 7.45 32.93 -1.06
C SER A 296 7.64 32.61 -2.56
N SER A 297 6.59 32.19 -3.23
CA SER A 297 6.61 31.94 -4.68
C SER A 297 5.69 32.87 -5.47
#